data_5126a0549f4b651d59326469acffec88
#
_entry.id   5126a0549f4b651d59326469acffec88
#
_cell.length_a   1.000
_cell.length_b   1.000
_cell.length_c   1.000
_cell.angle_alpha   90.00
_cell.angle_beta   90.00
_cell.angle_gamma   90.00
#
_symmetry.space_group_name_H-M   'P 1'
#
loop_
_entity.id
_entity.type
_entity.pdbx_description
1 polymer ?
#
loop_
_entity_poly.entity_id
_entity_poly.type
_entity_poly.pdbx_seq_one_letter_code
_entity_poly.pdbx_strand_id
1 'polypeptide(L)'
;VKRTFKFRHLLLLLIIVVGGFLLLLPTKVQPIAWTPSPAPSLIDGIYTDNQRLKGVERVGAADIDGPEALLLEEDVLITGLHDGRLIRTSLDGKTTKVLADTGGRPLGLARHPNGLLVIADGVKGLLSLDAQGRLIALSTTANNVPFGFTDDVTIDKAGHYAYFSDASSRWGYGKDGEAIIEHGGDGRLLRYDFQTGTTTVLLDKLEFANGVTLGPDDAFVLVNETGAYRISRYWLTGPKAGTHDLFIDNLPGLPDNLAFNGRDRFWVALYAPRNALLDATAPYPLVRKMIVRAMTVLPIPVENRAFALGLDLHGKVIANLQDASSGNYSPITTVREYGDWLYLGSLKARHMARLPLSTALK
;
A
#
# COMPACT_ATOMS: atom_id res chain seq x y z
N VAL A 1 42.15 -38.54 -3.45
CA VAL A 1 42.72 -37.23 -3.84
C VAL A 1 42.15 -36.75 -5.17
N LYS A 2 42.01 -37.57 -6.23
CA LYS A 2 41.46 -37.10 -7.55
C LYS A 2 39.97 -36.71 -7.53
N ARG A 3 39.15 -37.26 -6.61
CA ARG A 3 37.70 -36.99 -6.51
C ARG A 3 37.41 -35.64 -5.84
N THR A 4 38.19 -35.29 -4.82
CA THR A 4 38.10 -34.01 -4.11
C THR A 4 38.55 -32.82 -4.99
N PHE A 5 39.59 -33.07 -5.83
CA PHE A 5 40.08 -32.06 -6.77
C PHE A 5 39.00 -31.71 -7.83
N LYS A 6 38.32 -32.70 -8.42
CA LYS A 6 37.21 -32.46 -9.38
C LYS A 6 36.05 -31.75 -8.75
N PHE A 7 35.67 -32.07 -7.51
CA PHE A 7 34.58 -31.39 -6.80
C PHE A 7 34.87 -29.91 -6.54
N ARG A 8 36.09 -29.57 -6.15
CA ARG A 8 36.51 -28.16 -5.93
C ARG A 8 36.46 -27.34 -7.21
N HIS A 9 36.84 -27.89 -8.36
CA HIS A 9 36.76 -27.17 -9.65
C HIS A 9 35.32 -27.00 -10.10
N LEU A 10 34.46 -28.00 -9.90
CA LEU A 10 33.03 -27.88 -10.21
C LEU A 10 32.35 -26.83 -9.35
N LEU A 11 32.68 -26.77 -8.05
CA LEU A 11 32.16 -25.74 -7.14
C LEU A 11 32.66 -24.36 -7.55
N LEU A 12 33.94 -24.21 -7.90
CA LEU A 12 34.49 -22.93 -8.38
C LEU A 12 33.79 -22.46 -9.68
N LEU A 13 33.59 -23.38 -10.62
CA LEU A 13 32.92 -23.11 -11.87
C LEU A 13 31.46 -22.66 -11.59
N LEU A 14 30.75 -23.33 -10.69
CA LEU A 14 29.39 -22.93 -10.28
C LEU A 14 29.36 -21.52 -9.68
N ILE A 15 30.33 -21.22 -8.79
CA ILE A 15 30.45 -19.89 -8.20
C ILE A 15 30.70 -18.83 -9.28
N ILE A 16 31.57 -19.11 -10.25
CA ILE A 16 31.86 -18.20 -11.36
C ILE A 16 30.61 -17.99 -12.24
N VAL A 17 29.88 -19.05 -12.57
CA VAL A 17 28.67 -18.99 -13.39
C VAL A 17 27.56 -18.23 -12.67
N VAL A 18 27.31 -18.55 -11.40
CA VAL A 18 26.30 -17.83 -10.58
C VAL A 18 26.71 -16.37 -10.37
N GLY A 19 27.98 -16.11 -10.04
CA GLY A 19 28.51 -14.75 -9.90
C GLY A 19 28.40 -13.97 -11.21
N GLY A 20 28.74 -14.58 -12.35
CA GLY A 20 28.55 -13.98 -13.67
C GLY A 20 27.09 -13.66 -13.98
N PHE A 21 26.19 -14.59 -13.69
CA PHE A 21 24.74 -14.36 -13.82
C PHE A 21 24.29 -13.17 -12.97
N LEU A 22 24.63 -13.13 -11.67
CA LEU A 22 24.23 -12.07 -10.76
C LEU A 22 24.86 -10.71 -11.11
N LEU A 23 26.02 -10.68 -11.75
CA LEU A 23 26.70 -9.43 -12.12
C LEU A 23 26.32 -8.91 -13.50
N LEU A 24 26.08 -9.81 -14.47
CA LEU A 24 26.01 -9.46 -15.89
C LEU A 24 24.59 -9.54 -16.47
N LEU A 25 23.66 -10.28 -15.85
CA LEU A 25 22.29 -10.35 -16.37
C LEU A 25 21.67 -8.94 -16.47
N PRO A 26 21.12 -8.55 -17.62
CA PRO A 26 20.47 -7.25 -17.76
C PRO A 26 19.32 -7.09 -16.78
N THR A 27 19.20 -5.92 -16.17
CA THR A 27 18.05 -5.52 -15.36
C THR A 27 17.71 -4.06 -15.62
N LYS A 28 16.42 -3.74 -15.65
CA LYS A 28 15.94 -2.35 -15.76
C LYS A 28 16.06 -1.59 -14.42
N VAL A 29 16.19 -2.31 -13.29
CA VAL A 29 16.28 -1.72 -11.96
C VAL A 29 17.62 -1.01 -11.79
N GLN A 30 17.56 0.26 -11.37
CA GLN A 30 18.71 1.14 -11.13
C GLN A 30 18.71 1.63 -9.67
N PRO A 31 19.07 0.79 -8.69
CA PRO A 31 18.94 1.14 -7.29
C PRO A 31 19.71 2.39 -6.93
N ILE A 32 19.08 3.28 -6.18
CA ILE A 32 19.69 4.46 -5.59
C ILE A 32 20.13 4.12 -4.17
N ALA A 33 21.34 4.55 -3.80
CA ALA A 33 21.85 4.33 -2.45
C ALA A 33 21.09 5.20 -1.45
N TRP A 34 20.65 4.60 -0.36
CA TRP A 34 20.07 5.29 0.78
C TRP A 34 20.39 4.56 2.08
N THR A 35 20.19 5.22 3.21
CA THR A 35 20.46 4.61 4.51
C THR A 35 19.22 4.72 5.37
N PRO A 36 18.45 3.64 5.53
CA PRO A 36 17.31 3.63 6.44
C PRO A 36 17.78 3.83 7.88
N SER A 37 16.97 4.52 8.69
CA SER A 37 17.15 4.51 10.13
C SER A 37 17.09 3.08 10.66
N PRO A 38 17.76 2.72 11.76
CA PRO A 38 17.63 1.39 12.36
C PRO A 38 16.16 1.02 12.57
N ALA A 39 15.78 -0.20 12.17
CA ALA A 39 14.42 -0.67 12.32
C ALA A 39 13.99 -0.65 13.80
N PRO A 40 12.78 -0.16 14.12
CA PRO A 40 12.25 -0.26 15.48
C PRO A 40 12.16 -1.71 15.94
N SER A 41 12.37 -1.94 17.24
CA SER A 41 12.29 -3.28 17.83
C SER A 41 10.85 -3.80 17.82
N LEU A 42 10.68 -5.07 17.48
CA LEU A 42 9.43 -5.82 17.67
C LEU A 42 9.45 -6.68 18.95
N ILE A 43 10.56 -6.64 19.70
CA ILE A 43 10.72 -7.42 20.93
C ILE A 43 10.31 -6.58 22.15
N ASP A 44 10.52 -5.27 22.09
CA ASP A 44 10.25 -4.34 23.17
C ASP A 44 9.72 -2.99 22.63
N GLY A 45 9.20 -2.15 23.54
CA GLY A 45 8.68 -0.82 23.21
C GLY A 45 7.27 -0.85 22.61
N ILE A 46 6.92 0.23 21.89
CA ILE A 46 5.54 0.45 21.38
C ILE A 46 5.13 -0.51 20.25
N TYR A 47 6.09 -1.13 19.58
CA TYR A 47 5.85 -2.07 18.49
C TYR A 47 6.01 -3.54 18.91
N THR A 48 6.12 -3.81 20.22
CA THR A 48 6.24 -5.17 20.74
C THR A 48 5.20 -6.11 20.14
N ASP A 49 5.66 -7.28 19.71
CA ASP A 49 4.85 -8.34 19.11
C ASP A 49 3.69 -8.74 20.04
N ASN A 50 2.55 -9.06 19.42
CA ASN A 50 1.35 -9.43 20.13
C ASN A 50 0.44 -10.31 19.25
N GLN A 51 -0.74 -10.68 19.76
CA GLN A 51 -1.72 -11.51 19.07
C GLN A 51 -3.10 -10.85 18.98
N ARG A 52 -3.16 -9.51 18.94
CA ARG A 52 -4.44 -8.78 18.93
C ARG A 52 -5.25 -8.98 17.66
N LEU A 53 -4.62 -9.40 16.55
CA LEU A 53 -5.29 -9.77 15.29
C LEU A 53 -5.59 -11.26 15.18
N LYS A 54 -5.30 -12.04 16.22
CA LYS A 54 -5.63 -13.46 16.23
C LYS A 54 -7.13 -13.67 16.30
N GLY A 55 -7.64 -14.55 15.41
CA GLY A 55 -9.05 -14.91 15.41
C GLY A 55 -9.98 -13.84 14.85
N VAL A 56 -9.49 -12.98 13.92
CA VAL A 56 -10.36 -12.08 13.16
C VAL A 56 -11.48 -12.85 12.45
N GLU A 57 -12.67 -12.27 12.43
CA GLU A 57 -13.83 -12.83 11.76
C GLU A 57 -13.71 -12.65 10.25
N ARG A 58 -13.94 -13.71 9.48
CA ARG A 58 -13.90 -13.66 8.01
C ARG A 58 -15.21 -13.07 7.48
N VAL A 59 -15.10 -12.19 6.48
CA VAL A 59 -16.22 -11.52 5.82
C VAL A 59 -16.08 -11.68 4.31
N GLY A 60 -17.16 -12.11 3.65
CA GLY A 60 -17.22 -12.23 2.19
C GLY A 60 -17.48 -13.64 1.70
N ALA A 61 -17.90 -13.74 0.44
CA ALA A 61 -18.19 -14.99 -0.27
C ALA A 61 -16.88 -15.70 -0.70
N ALA A 62 -16.99 -16.96 -1.09
CA ALA A 62 -15.83 -17.80 -1.42
C ALA A 62 -15.09 -17.41 -2.71
N ASP A 63 -15.69 -16.59 -3.58
CA ASP A 63 -15.14 -16.16 -4.88
C ASP A 63 -14.46 -14.79 -4.84
N ILE A 64 -14.23 -14.25 -3.65
CA ILE A 64 -13.49 -12.99 -3.45
C ILE A 64 -11.99 -13.30 -3.50
N ASP A 65 -11.23 -12.56 -4.31
CA ASP A 65 -9.78 -12.66 -4.41
C ASP A 65 -9.14 -11.27 -4.39
N GLY A 66 -8.27 -11.04 -3.41
CA GLY A 66 -7.55 -9.79 -3.23
C GLY A 66 -8.45 -8.59 -2.96
N PRO A 67 -9.37 -8.61 -1.99
CA PRO A 67 -10.22 -7.47 -1.63
C PRO A 67 -9.40 -6.43 -0.88
N GLU A 68 -8.78 -5.52 -1.61
CA GLU A 68 -7.83 -4.55 -1.04
C GLU A 68 -8.53 -3.28 -0.57
N ALA A 69 -9.13 -2.52 -1.50
CA ALA A 69 -9.88 -1.33 -1.14
C ALA A 69 -11.12 -1.68 -0.33
N LEU A 70 -11.39 -0.93 0.73
CA LEU A 70 -12.60 -1.09 1.52
C LEU A 70 -13.32 0.27 1.64
N LEU A 71 -14.44 0.42 0.96
CA LEU A 71 -15.34 1.55 1.14
C LEU A 71 -16.59 1.07 1.89
N LEU A 72 -16.77 1.56 3.11
CA LEU A 72 -17.87 1.19 4.00
C LEU A 72 -18.90 2.33 4.01
N GLU A 73 -20.15 1.99 3.68
CA GLU A 73 -21.26 2.93 3.56
C GLU A 73 -22.51 2.26 4.13
N GLU A 74 -23.19 2.91 5.08
CA GLU A 74 -24.43 2.40 5.70
C GLU A 74 -24.30 0.88 6.05
N ASP A 75 -25.06 0.01 5.34
CA ASP A 75 -25.08 -1.43 5.57
C ASP A 75 -24.27 -2.22 4.54
N VAL A 76 -23.40 -1.55 3.77
CA VAL A 76 -22.66 -2.19 2.67
C VAL A 76 -21.17 -1.87 2.70
N LEU A 77 -20.43 -2.78 2.11
CA LEU A 77 -19.01 -2.67 1.82
C LEU A 77 -18.79 -2.80 0.31
N ILE A 78 -18.03 -1.89 -0.28
CA ILE A 78 -17.59 -1.96 -1.67
C ILE A 78 -16.10 -2.24 -1.67
N THR A 79 -15.67 -3.17 -2.53
CA THR A 79 -14.24 -3.52 -2.67
C THR A 79 -13.88 -3.81 -4.12
N GLY A 80 -12.61 -3.57 -4.46
CA GLY A 80 -12.01 -3.99 -5.72
C GLY A 80 -11.34 -5.36 -5.58
N LEU A 81 -11.42 -6.18 -6.64
CA LEU A 81 -10.85 -7.53 -6.67
C LEU A 81 -9.64 -7.59 -7.62
N HIS A 82 -8.87 -8.66 -7.48
CA HIS A 82 -7.66 -8.89 -8.27
C HIS A 82 -7.94 -9.00 -9.78
N ASP A 83 -9.10 -9.50 -10.16
CA ASP A 83 -9.52 -9.68 -11.55
C ASP A 83 -10.16 -8.43 -12.20
N GLY A 84 -10.19 -7.29 -11.50
CA GLY A 84 -10.74 -6.02 -11.99
C GLY A 84 -12.19 -5.77 -11.59
N ARG A 85 -12.88 -6.76 -11.04
CA ARG A 85 -14.25 -6.56 -10.57
C ARG A 85 -14.33 -5.62 -9.37
N LEU A 86 -15.35 -4.78 -9.39
CA LEU A 86 -15.85 -4.05 -8.23
C LEU A 86 -17.09 -4.78 -7.71
N ILE A 87 -17.09 -5.13 -6.44
CA ILE A 87 -18.22 -5.80 -5.81
C ILE A 87 -18.77 -4.95 -4.66
N ARG A 88 -20.09 -5.06 -4.45
CA ARG A 88 -20.80 -4.55 -3.29
C ARG A 88 -21.29 -5.75 -2.48
N THR A 89 -21.01 -5.78 -1.21
CA THR A 89 -21.43 -6.85 -0.30
C THR A 89 -22.07 -6.27 0.96
N SER A 90 -22.92 -7.04 1.64
CA SER A 90 -23.38 -6.69 2.99
C SER A 90 -22.21 -6.69 3.98
N LEU A 91 -22.32 -5.95 5.10
CA LEU A 91 -21.25 -5.86 6.11
C LEU A 91 -20.89 -7.23 6.76
N ASP A 92 -21.80 -8.22 6.67
CA ASP A 92 -21.55 -9.60 7.10
C ASP A 92 -21.06 -10.50 5.95
N GLY A 93 -20.94 -9.96 4.74
CA GLY A 93 -20.42 -10.65 3.56
C GLY A 93 -21.36 -11.70 2.93
N LYS A 94 -22.62 -11.82 3.37
CA LYS A 94 -23.53 -12.85 2.88
C LYS A 94 -24.15 -12.57 1.53
N THR A 95 -24.35 -11.31 1.18
CA THR A 95 -24.91 -10.91 -0.11
C THR A 95 -23.88 -10.14 -0.92
N THR A 96 -23.62 -10.57 -2.14
CA THR A 96 -22.62 -9.95 -3.00
C THR A 96 -23.21 -9.68 -4.38
N LYS A 97 -22.91 -8.49 -4.93
CA LYS A 97 -23.29 -8.08 -6.29
C LYS A 97 -22.09 -7.43 -6.98
N VAL A 98 -21.83 -7.82 -8.22
CA VAL A 98 -20.85 -7.13 -9.08
C VAL A 98 -21.45 -5.79 -9.51
N LEU A 99 -20.69 -4.70 -9.35
CA LEU A 99 -21.06 -3.36 -9.76
C LEU A 99 -20.52 -3.04 -11.16
N ALA A 100 -19.27 -3.39 -11.41
CA ALA A 100 -18.57 -3.14 -12.67
C ALA A 100 -17.31 -4.01 -12.75
N ASP A 101 -16.68 -4.01 -13.92
CA ASP A 101 -15.34 -4.53 -14.16
C ASP A 101 -14.51 -3.42 -14.78
N THR A 102 -13.40 -3.03 -14.15
CA THR A 102 -12.49 -2.00 -14.64
C THR A 102 -11.58 -2.51 -15.77
N GLY A 103 -11.44 -3.82 -15.88
CA GLY A 103 -10.43 -4.46 -16.74
C GLY A 103 -8.99 -4.10 -16.31
N GLY A 104 -8.80 -3.66 -15.08
CA GLY A 104 -7.53 -3.29 -14.47
C GLY A 104 -7.38 -3.88 -13.06
N ARG A 105 -6.97 -3.06 -12.11
CA ARG A 105 -6.86 -3.44 -10.69
C ARG A 105 -7.34 -2.29 -9.80
N PRO A 106 -8.60 -2.27 -9.36
CA PRO A 106 -9.11 -1.26 -8.44
C PRO A 106 -8.52 -1.46 -7.04
N LEU A 107 -7.69 -0.49 -6.60
CA LEU A 107 -6.93 -0.53 -5.36
C LEU A 107 -7.43 0.46 -4.32
N GLY A 108 -7.87 1.66 -4.74
CA GLY A 108 -8.43 2.70 -3.89
C GLY A 108 -9.86 3.08 -4.30
N LEU A 109 -10.72 3.36 -3.32
CA LEU A 109 -12.12 3.72 -3.55
C LEU A 109 -12.54 4.89 -2.67
N ALA A 110 -13.20 5.89 -3.28
CA ALA A 110 -13.81 7.00 -2.56
C ALA A 110 -15.18 7.37 -3.14
N ARG A 111 -16.12 7.76 -2.29
CA ARG A 111 -17.44 8.25 -2.72
C ARG A 111 -17.39 9.76 -2.86
N HIS A 112 -17.70 10.25 -4.06
CA HIS A 112 -17.93 11.66 -4.29
C HIS A 112 -19.33 12.06 -3.77
N PRO A 113 -19.53 13.27 -3.19
CA PRO A 113 -20.83 13.72 -2.67
C PRO A 113 -21.99 13.68 -3.69
N ASN A 114 -21.70 13.77 -4.99
CA ASN A 114 -22.73 13.65 -6.04
C ASN A 114 -23.13 12.19 -6.37
N GLY A 115 -22.57 11.19 -5.66
CA GLY A 115 -22.88 9.78 -5.82
C GLY A 115 -21.94 8.98 -6.73
N LEU A 116 -20.99 9.62 -7.42
CA LEU A 116 -19.97 8.89 -8.20
C LEU A 116 -19.07 8.05 -7.26
N LEU A 117 -18.74 6.84 -7.67
CA LEU A 117 -17.65 6.08 -7.09
C LEU A 117 -16.36 6.40 -7.84
N VAL A 118 -15.40 7.02 -7.16
CA VAL A 118 -14.08 7.31 -7.72
C VAL A 118 -13.14 6.17 -7.35
N ILE A 119 -12.33 5.74 -8.32
CA ILE A 119 -11.54 4.52 -8.26
C ILE A 119 -10.10 4.86 -8.65
N ALA A 120 -9.16 4.58 -7.77
CA ALA A 120 -7.75 4.49 -8.12
C ALA A 120 -7.50 3.07 -8.64
N ASP A 121 -7.18 2.96 -9.93
CA ASP A 121 -6.93 1.67 -10.58
C ASP A 121 -5.46 1.56 -10.98
N GLY A 122 -4.76 0.57 -10.46
CA GLY A 122 -3.33 0.37 -10.63
C GLY A 122 -2.85 0.21 -12.08
N VAL A 123 -3.80 0.00 -13.01
CA VAL A 123 -3.51 -0.21 -14.45
C VAL A 123 -4.13 0.89 -15.31
N LYS A 124 -5.32 1.40 -14.93
CA LYS A 124 -6.13 2.31 -15.74
C LYS A 124 -6.05 3.77 -15.32
N GLY A 125 -5.48 4.08 -14.16
CA GLY A 125 -5.41 5.42 -13.61
C GLY A 125 -6.61 5.77 -12.73
N LEU A 126 -6.98 7.04 -12.66
CA LEU A 126 -8.12 7.52 -11.89
C LEU A 126 -9.40 7.39 -12.72
N LEU A 127 -10.37 6.62 -12.22
CA LEU A 127 -11.64 6.33 -12.89
C LEU A 127 -12.83 6.83 -12.06
N SER A 128 -14.00 6.93 -12.68
CA SER A 128 -15.28 7.09 -11.99
C SER A 128 -16.31 6.09 -12.51
N LEU A 129 -17.20 5.63 -11.62
CA LEU A 129 -18.34 4.78 -11.92
C LEU A 129 -19.61 5.50 -11.46
N ASP A 130 -20.57 5.70 -12.37
CA ASP A 130 -21.84 6.33 -12.04
C ASP A 130 -22.91 5.30 -11.59
N ALA A 131 -24.08 5.80 -11.17
CA ALA A 131 -25.19 4.97 -10.74
C ALA A 131 -25.79 4.10 -11.86
N GLN A 132 -25.53 4.45 -13.13
CA GLN A 132 -25.96 3.72 -14.32
C GLN A 132 -24.95 2.63 -14.74
N GLY A 133 -23.83 2.51 -13.99
CA GLY A 133 -22.78 1.51 -14.27
C GLY A 133 -21.80 1.96 -15.37
N ARG A 134 -21.80 3.26 -15.77
CA ARG A 134 -20.83 3.77 -16.75
C ARG A 134 -19.51 4.07 -16.07
N LEU A 135 -18.45 3.42 -16.58
CA LEU A 135 -17.09 3.62 -16.15
C LEU A 135 -16.38 4.62 -17.08
N ILE A 136 -15.79 5.67 -16.51
CA ILE A 136 -15.12 6.74 -17.27
C ILE A 136 -13.74 6.99 -16.65
N ALA A 137 -12.71 7.12 -17.50
CA ALA A 137 -11.39 7.57 -17.07
C ALA A 137 -11.43 9.08 -16.79
N LEU A 138 -11.10 9.48 -15.57
CA LEU A 138 -10.97 10.88 -15.15
C LEU A 138 -9.59 11.43 -15.49
N SER A 139 -8.54 10.65 -15.19
CA SER A 139 -7.15 11.06 -15.42
C SER A 139 -6.23 9.86 -15.56
N THR A 140 -5.24 9.98 -16.46
CA THR A 140 -4.20 8.97 -16.70
C THR A 140 -2.80 9.57 -16.73
N THR A 141 -2.69 10.92 -16.61
CA THR A 141 -1.43 11.65 -16.70
C THR A 141 -1.43 12.89 -15.81
N ALA A 142 -0.26 13.32 -15.36
CA ALA A 142 -0.05 14.64 -14.77
C ALA A 142 1.28 15.21 -15.31
N ASN A 143 1.29 16.51 -15.70
CA ASN A 143 2.46 17.17 -16.30
C ASN A 143 3.05 16.39 -17.49
N ASN A 144 2.20 15.78 -18.33
CA ASN A 144 2.57 14.92 -19.46
C ASN A 144 3.33 13.63 -19.07
N VAL A 145 3.35 13.26 -17.79
CA VAL A 145 3.91 11.99 -17.32
C VAL A 145 2.75 11.04 -17.01
N PRO A 146 2.64 9.90 -17.71
CA PRO A 146 1.63 8.90 -17.42
C PRO A 146 1.71 8.39 -15.98
N PHE A 147 0.57 7.94 -15.44
CA PHE A 147 0.57 7.17 -14.21
C PHE A 147 1.07 5.75 -14.49
N GLY A 148 1.94 5.25 -13.65
CA GLY A 148 2.40 3.87 -13.77
C GLY A 148 1.65 2.93 -12.83
N PHE A 149 1.29 3.42 -11.65
CA PHE A 149 0.66 2.62 -10.61
C PHE A 149 -0.21 3.50 -9.70
N THR A 150 -1.42 3.83 -10.15
CA THR A 150 -2.39 4.60 -9.32
C THR A 150 -2.91 3.70 -8.21
N ASP A 151 -2.75 4.11 -6.94
CA ASP A 151 -2.92 3.20 -5.80
C ASP A 151 -4.15 3.52 -4.95
N ASP A 152 -4.20 4.66 -4.27
CA ASP A 152 -5.30 5.01 -3.39
C ASP A 152 -5.88 6.39 -3.69
N VAL A 153 -7.12 6.65 -3.23
CA VAL A 153 -7.85 7.90 -3.47
C VAL A 153 -8.71 8.30 -2.29
N THR A 154 -8.74 9.60 -2.01
CA THR A 154 -9.67 10.24 -1.08
C THR A 154 -10.25 11.50 -1.70
N ILE A 155 -11.42 11.97 -1.24
CA ILE A 155 -12.13 13.14 -1.79
C ILE A 155 -12.43 14.11 -0.66
N ASP A 156 -12.27 15.42 -0.90
CA ASP A 156 -12.64 16.44 0.08
C ASP A 156 -14.15 16.45 0.34
N LYS A 157 -14.54 16.97 1.50
CA LYS A 157 -15.96 17.02 1.92
C LYS A 157 -16.86 17.76 0.95
N ALA A 158 -16.30 18.77 0.25
CA ALA A 158 -17.03 19.57 -0.72
C ALA A 158 -17.19 18.88 -2.09
N GLY A 159 -16.40 17.85 -2.36
CA GLY A 159 -16.38 17.18 -3.67
C GLY A 159 -15.70 18.00 -4.76
N HIS A 160 -14.83 18.94 -4.40
CA HIS A 160 -14.10 19.73 -5.39
C HIS A 160 -12.88 18.97 -5.92
N TYR A 161 -12.21 18.22 -5.06
CA TYR A 161 -10.94 17.58 -5.37
C TYR A 161 -10.89 16.11 -4.94
N ALA A 162 -10.33 15.27 -5.80
CA ALA A 162 -9.81 13.97 -5.41
C ALA A 162 -8.29 14.09 -5.19
N TYR A 163 -7.80 13.56 -4.07
CA TYR A 163 -6.38 13.39 -3.78
C TYR A 163 -6.05 11.92 -3.92
N PHE A 164 -5.01 11.60 -4.68
CA PHE A 164 -4.68 10.22 -4.98
C PHE A 164 -3.17 10.04 -5.16
N SER A 165 -2.72 8.82 -5.02
CA SER A 165 -1.33 8.43 -5.20
C SER A 165 -1.09 7.79 -6.56
N ASP A 166 0.09 8.01 -7.10
CA ASP A 166 0.72 7.21 -8.14
C ASP A 166 2.00 6.63 -7.51
N ALA A 167 1.95 5.35 -7.15
CA ALA A 167 3.00 4.69 -6.37
C ALA A 167 4.35 4.75 -7.10
N SER A 168 4.33 4.66 -8.43
CA SER A 168 5.48 4.90 -9.28
C SER A 168 5.06 5.29 -10.68
N SER A 169 5.59 6.38 -11.20
CA SER A 169 5.44 6.76 -12.61
C SER A 169 6.31 5.94 -13.56
N ARG A 170 7.27 5.18 -13.03
CA ARG A 170 8.23 4.35 -13.77
C ARG A 170 7.83 2.88 -13.81
N TRP A 171 7.34 2.35 -12.70
CA TRP A 171 7.01 0.94 -12.53
C TRP A 171 5.51 0.76 -12.48
N GLY A 172 4.98 -0.05 -13.40
CA GLY A 172 3.56 -0.39 -13.44
C GLY A 172 3.16 -1.40 -12.38
N TYR A 173 1.85 -1.58 -12.21
CA TYR A 173 1.27 -2.57 -11.31
C TYR A 173 1.94 -3.97 -11.46
N GLY A 174 2.21 -4.62 -10.33
CA GLY A 174 2.93 -5.91 -10.27
C GLY A 174 4.45 -5.79 -10.34
N LYS A 175 5.00 -4.55 -10.27
CA LYS A 175 6.42 -4.24 -10.20
C LYS A 175 6.79 -3.49 -8.92
N ASP A 176 5.99 -3.69 -7.90
CA ASP A 176 6.16 -3.12 -6.55
C ASP A 176 7.53 -3.47 -5.94
N GLY A 177 7.96 -4.72 -6.06
CA GLY A 177 9.28 -5.16 -5.59
C GLY A 177 10.43 -4.46 -6.29
N GLU A 178 10.36 -4.28 -7.61
CA GLU A 178 11.35 -3.53 -8.39
C GLU A 178 11.38 -2.06 -7.97
N ALA A 179 10.21 -1.43 -7.81
CA ALA A 179 10.10 -0.02 -7.41
C ALA A 179 10.69 0.22 -6.01
N ILE A 180 10.31 -0.60 -5.01
CA ILE A 180 10.79 -0.48 -3.63
C ILE A 180 12.30 -0.74 -3.53
N ILE A 181 12.83 -1.73 -4.26
CA ILE A 181 14.26 -2.01 -4.27
C ILE A 181 15.05 -0.93 -5.03
N GLU A 182 14.50 -0.36 -6.09
CA GLU A 182 15.13 0.74 -6.82
C GLU A 182 15.28 1.98 -5.93
N HIS A 183 14.27 2.31 -5.14
CA HIS A 183 14.23 3.50 -4.29
C HIS A 183 14.50 4.74 -5.11
N GLY A 184 13.70 4.92 -6.19
CA GLY A 184 13.98 5.89 -7.26
C GLY A 184 13.27 7.22 -7.10
N GLY A 185 12.40 7.40 -6.11
CA GLY A 185 11.62 8.61 -5.94
C GLY A 185 10.64 8.87 -7.08
N ASP A 186 10.03 7.81 -7.62
CA ASP A 186 9.12 7.91 -8.76
C ASP A 186 7.66 8.10 -8.34
N GLY A 187 7.36 8.05 -7.05
CA GLY A 187 6.02 8.19 -6.48
C GLY A 187 5.56 9.63 -6.42
N ARG A 188 4.25 9.84 -6.51
CA ARG A 188 3.62 11.16 -6.53
C ARG A 188 2.34 11.19 -5.70
N LEU A 189 2.10 12.33 -5.02
CA LEU A 189 0.78 12.71 -4.51
C LEU A 189 0.15 13.69 -5.50
N LEU A 190 -1.06 13.38 -5.95
CA LEU A 190 -1.77 14.06 -7.01
C LEU A 190 -3.10 14.62 -6.53
N ARG A 191 -3.57 15.69 -7.17
CA ARG A 191 -4.91 16.27 -6.95
C ARG A 191 -5.62 16.41 -8.29
N TYR A 192 -6.79 15.80 -8.42
CA TYR A 192 -7.70 15.97 -9.54
C TYR A 192 -8.79 16.98 -9.17
N ASP A 193 -9.03 17.93 -10.04
CA ASP A 193 -10.08 18.95 -9.92
C ASP A 193 -11.30 18.53 -10.74
N PHE A 194 -12.42 18.28 -10.08
CA PHE A 194 -13.65 17.82 -10.74
C PHE A 194 -14.31 18.91 -11.60
N GLN A 195 -14.04 20.20 -11.36
CA GLN A 195 -14.59 21.29 -12.14
C GLN A 195 -13.85 21.47 -13.46
N THR A 196 -12.53 21.40 -13.43
CA THR A 196 -11.69 21.68 -14.61
C THR A 196 -11.25 20.41 -15.34
N GLY A 197 -11.37 19.23 -14.71
CA GLY A 197 -10.87 17.97 -15.24
C GLY A 197 -9.33 17.88 -15.27
N THR A 198 -8.62 18.68 -14.49
CA THR A 198 -7.16 18.75 -14.53
C THR A 198 -6.54 18.03 -13.33
N THR A 199 -5.36 17.45 -13.54
CA THR A 199 -4.55 16.82 -12.48
C THR A 199 -3.28 17.61 -12.21
N THR A 200 -3.05 17.93 -10.93
CA THR A 200 -1.89 18.66 -10.43
C THR A 200 -1.03 17.76 -9.56
N VAL A 201 0.29 17.80 -9.71
CA VAL A 201 1.23 17.16 -8.79
C VAL A 201 1.39 18.04 -7.55
N LEU A 202 1.09 17.50 -6.37
CA LEU A 202 1.28 18.19 -5.08
C LEU A 202 2.63 17.88 -4.45
N LEU A 203 3.03 16.60 -4.47
CA LEU A 203 4.36 16.13 -4.09
C LEU A 203 4.88 15.16 -5.14
N ASP A 204 6.16 15.26 -5.44
CA ASP A 204 6.93 14.32 -6.25
C ASP A 204 8.06 13.70 -5.43
N LYS A 205 8.81 12.78 -6.04
CA LYS A 205 9.95 12.09 -5.42
C LYS A 205 9.61 11.32 -4.15
N LEU A 206 8.40 10.78 -4.09
CA LEU A 206 7.99 9.91 -3.01
C LEU A 206 8.48 8.47 -3.26
N GLU A 207 8.81 7.77 -2.19
CA GLU A 207 9.31 6.40 -2.27
C GLU A 207 8.16 5.38 -2.18
N PHE A 208 7.56 5.09 -3.35
CA PHE A 208 6.38 4.26 -3.51
C PHE A 208 5.18 4.85 -2.75
N ALA A 209 4.58 5.91 -3.34
CA ALA A 209 3.42 6.61 -2.77
C ALA A 209 2.18 5.70 -2.80
N ASN A 210 1.77 5.21 -1.63
CA ASN A 210 0.69 4.25 -1.44
C ASN A 210 -0.57 4.94 -0.88
N GLY A 211 -1.15 4.47 0.19
CA GLY A 211 -2.37 4.97 0.78
C GLY A 211 -2.41 6.48 0.98
N VAL A 212 -3.58 7.08 0.76
CA VAL A 212 -3.84 8.51 0.97
C VAL A 212 -5.10 8.72 1.81
N THR A 213 -5.08 9.70 2.71
CA THR A 213 -6.28 10.11 3.45
C THR A 213 -6.23 11.59 3.81
N LEU A 214 -7.40 12.23 3.84
CA LEU A 214 -7.53 13.57 4.37
C LEU A 214 -7.53 13.56 5.90
N GLY A 215 -6.97 14.61 6.49
CA GLY A 215 -7.05 14.86 7.92
C GLY A 215 -8.32 15.61 8.32
N PRO A 216 -8.45 15.96 9.63
CA PRO A 216 -9.60 16.73 10.12
C PRO A 216 -9.83 18.01 9.29
N ASP A 217 -11.10 18.26 8.95
CA ASP A 217 -11.56 19.44 8.23
C ASP A 217 -10.83 19.70 6.89
N ASP A 218 -10.35 18.63 6.26
CA ASP A 218 -9.56 18.66 5.03
C ASP A 218 -8.34 19.60 5.13
N ALA A 219 -7.78 19.74 6.36
CA ALA A 219 -6.67 20.67 6.61
C ALA A 219 -5.36 20.21 5.95
N PHE A 220 -5.19 18.91 5.77
CA PHE A 220 -4.03 18.29 5.15
C PHE A 220 -4.40 16.95 4.53
N VAL A 221 -3.54 16.46 3.65
CA VAL A 221 -3.57 15.09 3.15
C VAL A 221 -2.31 14.35 3.62
N LEU A 222 -2.49 13.10 4.07
CA LEU A 222 -1.42 12.16 4.37
C LEU A 222 -1.21 11.24 3.19
N VAL A 223 0.05 10.86 2.96
CA VAL A 223 0.44 9.86 1.96
C VAL A 223 1.50 8.94 2.55
N ASN A 224 1.29 7.63 2.43
CA ASN A 224 2.26 6.62 2.82
C ASN A 224 3.38 6.54 1.79
N GLU A 225 4.63 6.48 2.27
CA GLU A 225 5.80 6.15 1.48
C GLU A 225 6.31 4.76 1.89
N THR A 226 5.79 3.72 1.22
CA THR A 226 6.07 2.31 1.55
C THR A 226 7.55 2.00 1.53
N GLY A 227 8.27 2.50 0.50
CA GLY A 227 9.70 2.27 0.33
C GLY A 227 10.60 3.03 1.30
N ALA A 228 10.06 4.04 2.01
CA ALA A 228 10.79 4.84 2.98
C ALA A 228 10.35 4.62 4.43
N TYR A 229 9.37 3.74 4.69
CA TYR A 229 8.87 3.42 6.03
C TYR A 229 8.34 4.65 6.80
N ARG A 230 7.62 5.55 6.11
CA ARG A 230 7.16 6.81 6.69
C ARG A 230 5.81 7.25 6.12
N ILE A 231 5.21 8.25 6.76
CA ILE A 231 4.00 8.93 6.27
C ILE A 231 4.33 10.41 6.15
N SER A 232 4.14 10.94 4.96
CA SER A 232 4.29 12.36 4.64
C SER A 232 2.95 13.07 4.72
N ARG A 233 2.97 14.34 5.11
CA ARG A 233 1.78 15.21 5.20
C ARG A 233 1.97 16.44 4.33
N TYR A 234 0.97 16.71 3.47
CA TYR A 234 0.88 17.93 2.68
C TYR A 234 -0.26 18.80 3.20
N TRP A 235 0.06 20.03 3.58
CA TRP A 235 -0.91 20.98 4.13
C TRP A 235 -1.73 21.62 3.04
N LEU A 236 -3.08 21.56 3.16
CA LEU A 236 -4.03 22.11 2.20
C LEU A 236 -4.51 23.51 2.61
N THR A 237 -4.61 23.75 3.91
CA THR A 237 -5.16 25.01 4.47
C THR A 237 -4.29 25.56 5.60
N GLY A 238 -4.62 26.77 6.06
CA GLY A 238 -3.93 27.42 7.17
C GLY A 238 -2.55 27.99 6.80
N PRO A 239 -1.75 28.40 7.80
CA PRO A 239 -0.46 29.09 7.57
C PRO A 239 0.60 28.23 6.86
N LYS A 240 0.43 26.90 6.87
CA LYS A 240 1.33 25.96 6.22
C LYS A 240 0.85 25.52 4.84
N ALA A 241 -0.27 26.03 4.33
CA ALA A 241 -0.82 25.62 3.04
C ALA A 241 0.24 25.62 1.93
N GLY A 242 0.28 24.55 1.14
CA GLY A 242 1.28 24.36 0.07
C GLY A 242 2.64 23.82 0.53
N THR A 243 2.85 23.59 1.84
CA THR A 243 4.07 22.98 2.38
C THR A 243 3.85 21.54 2.79
N HIS A 244 4.92 20.80 3.03
CA HIS A 244 4.86 19.43 3.54
C HIS A 244 5.83 19.22 4.69
N ASP A 245 5.52 18.23 5.52
CA ASP A 245 6.36 17.74 6.63
C ASP A 245 6.16 16.23 6.82
N LEU A 246 6.94 15.62 7.70
CA LEU A 246 6.75 14.23 8.09
C LEU A 246 5.66 14.14 9.17
N PHE A 247 4.68 13.26 8.98
CA PHE A 247 3.66 12.95 9.98
C PHE A 247 4.18 11.92 10.99
N ILE A 248 4.81 10.85 10.49
CA ILE A 248 5.55 9.86 11.27
C ILE A 248 6.64 9.26 10.40
N ASP A 249 7.79 8.97 11.01
CA ASP A 249 8.95 8.36 10.35
C ASP A 249 9.36 7.05 11.03
N ASN A 250 10.19 6.29 10.34
CA ASN A 250 10.79 5.06 10.83
C ASN A 250 9.77 4.04 11.35
N LEU A 251 8.77 3.74 10.55
CA LEU A 251 7.79 2.70 10.85
C LEU A 251 8.44 1.30 10.88
N PRO A 252 7.90 0.34 11.67
CA PRO A 252 8.45 -1.01 11.81
C PRO A 252 8.19 -1.93 10.62
N GLY A 253 7.47 -1.47 9.63
CA GLY A 253 7.06 -2.23 8.43
C GLY A 253 6.78 -1.31 7.25
N LEU A 254 6.30 -1.91 6.17
CA LEU A 254 5.96 -1.26 4.92
C LEU A 254 4.53 -0.68 5.01
N PRO A 255 4.34 0.65 5.20
CA PRO A 255 3.02 1.23 5.25
C PRO A 255 2.33 1.08 3.88
N ASP A 256 1.10 0.56 3.92
CA ASP A 256 0.27 0.31 2.75
C ASP A 256 -0.86 1.34 2.72
N ASN A 257 -2.13 0.99 2.89
CA ASN A 257 -3.19 1.97 2.96
C ASN A 257 -3.36 2.57 4.36
N LEU A 258 -3.89 3.81 4.40
CA LEU A 258 -4.26 4.47 5.65
C LEU A 258 -5.66 5.09 5.57
N ALA A 259 -6.29 5.26 6.72
CA ALA A 259 -7.64 5.79 6.80
C ALA A 259 -7.85 6.64 8.05
N PHE A 260 -8.44 7.83 7.89
CA PHE A 260 -8.96 8.63 8.98
C PHE A 260 -10.33 8.09 9.42
N ASN A 261 -10.56 7.93 10.73
CA ASN A 261 -11.87 7.48 11.24
C ASN A 261 -12.93 8.60 11.32
N GLY A 262 -12.61 9.79 10.84
CA GLY A 262 -13.49 10.96 10.89
C GLY A 262 -13.58 11.64 12.25
N ARG A 263 -12.79 11.21 13.27
CA ARG A 263 -12.86 11.72 14.64
C ARG A 263 -11.49 12.06 15.23
N ASP A 264 -10.70 11.07 15.58
CA ASP A 264 -9.56 11.26 16.48
C ASP A 264 -8.32 10.41 16.13
N ARG A 265 -8.37 9.55 15.09
CA ARG A 265 -7.27 8.64 14.77
C ARG A 265 -7.20 8.25 13.31
N PHE A 266 -5.99 7.84 12.92
CA PHE A 266 -5.70 7.19 11.65
C PHE A 266 -5.39 5.73 11.88
N TRP A 267 -5.87 4.87 11.00
CA TRP A 267 -5.49 3.46 10.93
C TRP A 267 -4.55 3.27 9.75
N VAL A 268 -3.46 2.54 9.97
CA VAL A 268 -2.43 2.27 8.96
C VAL A 268 -2.22 0.77 8.87
N ALA A 269 -2.37 0.23 7.68
CA ALA A 269 -1.96 -1.14 7.37
C ALA A 269 -0.45 -1.18 7.14
N LEU A 270 0.20 -2.21 7.65
CA LEU A 270 1.59 -2.53 7.30
C LEU A 270 1.62 -3.86 6.56
N TYR A 271 2.00 -3.83 5.29
CA TYR A 271 2.04 -5.02 4.43
C TYR A 271 2.89 -6.16 5.03
N ALA A 272 4.03 -5.81 5.57
CA ALA A 272 4.96 -6.72 6.26
C ALA A 272 5.92 -5.93 7.16
N PRO A 273 6.57 -6.57 8.14
CA PRO A 273 7.72 -5.99 8.83
C PRO A 273 8.84 -5.64 7.85
N ARG A 274 9.73 -4.74 8.28
CA ARG A 274 10.95 -4.42 7.51
C ARG A 274 11.83 -5.65 7.34
N ASN A 275 12.44 -5.75 6.16
CA ASN A 275 13.33 -6.85 5.84
C ASN A 275 14.80 -6.47 6.10
N ALA A 276 15.43 -7.14 7.06
CA ALA A 276 16.81 -6.82 7.48
C ALA A 276 17.83 -6.93 6.33
N LEU A 277 17.65 -7.83 5.36
CA LEU A 277 18.52 -7.93 4.20
C LEU A 277 18.37 -6.71 3.28
N LEU A 278 17.14 -6.29 3.01
CA LEU A 278 16.87 -5.12 2.18
C LEU A 278 17.40 -3.84 2.84
N ASP A 279 17.24 -3.69 4.15
CA ASP A 279 17.76 -2.55 4.91
C ASP A 279 19.30 -2.53 4.91
N ALA A 280 19.94 -3.66 5.22
CA ALA A 280 21.40 -3.76 5.24
C ALA A 280 22.04 -3.54 3.86
N THR A 281 21.32 -3.82 2.79
CA THR A 281 21.82 -3.67 1.41
C THR A 281 21.41 -2.33 0.75
N ALA A 282 20.59 -1.54 1.41
CA ALA A 282 20.12 -0.24 0.90
C ALA A 282 21.26 0.73 0.51
N PRO A 283 22.39 0.82 1.24
CA PRO A 283 23.52 1.66 0.84
C PRO A 283 24.32 1.13 -0.37
N TYR A 284 24.05 -0.09 -0.86
CA TYR A 284 24.87 -0.79 -1.83
C TYR A 284 24.13 -1.11 -3.14
N PRO A 285 24.01 -0.18 -4.11
CA PRO A 285 23.25 -0.34 -5.36
C PRO A 285 23.62 -1.59 -6.16
N LEU A 286 24.90 -1.95 -6.24
CA LEU A 286 25.35 -3.14 -6.95
C LEU A 286 24.82 -4.43 -6.29
N VAL A 287 24.84 -4.48 -4.96
CA VAL A 287 24.29 -5.62 -4.21
C VAL A 287 22.79 -5.74 -4.44
N ARG A 288 22.06 -4.61 -4.41
CA ARG A 288 20.62 -4.58 -4.70
C ARG A 288 20.31 -5.05 -6.13
N LYS A 289 21.15 -4.69 -7.14
CA LYS A 289 21.03 -5.25 -8.50
C LYS A 289 21.20 -6.76 -8.52
N MET A 290 22.15 -7.30 -7.75
CA MET A 290 22.34 -8.75 -7.62
C MET A 290 21.13 -9.43 -6.97
N ILE A 291 20.57 -8.80 -5.94
CA ILE A 291 19.35 -9.28 -5.27
C ILE A 291 18.18 -9.35 -6.26
N VAL A 292 17.93 -8.27 -7.02
CA VAL A 292 16.85 -8.25 -8.03
C VAL A 292 17.02 -9.37 -9.05
N ARG A 293 18.23 -9.62 -9.50
CA ARG A 293 18.51 -10.74 -10.42
C ARG A 293 18.29 -12.10 -9.77
N ALA A 294 18.68 -12.25 -8.50
CA ALA A 294 18.43 -13.48 -7.76
C ALA A 294 16.92 -13.71 -7.55
N MET A 295 16.12 -12.65 -7.36
CA MET A 295 14.66 -12.74 -7.20
C MET A 295 13.95 -13.32 -8.43
N THR A 296 14.54 -13.27 -9.61
CA THR A 296 13.96 -13.93 -10.80
C THR A 296 13.91 -15.45 -10.68
N VAL A 297 14.76 -16.03 -9.81
CA VAL A 297 14.87 -17.48 -9.57
C VAL A 297 14.44 -17.83 -8.15
N LEU A 298 14.75 -16.97 -7.18
CA LEU A 298 14.51 -17.21 -5.76
C LEU A 298 13.92 -15.93 -5.13
N PRO A 299 12.60 -15.88 -4.94
CA PRO A 299 11.98 -14.70 -4.36
C PRO A 299 12.46 -14.46 -2.91
N ILE A 300 12.57 -13.19 -2.51
CA ILE A 300 12.87 -12.84 -1.12
C ILE A 300 11.65 -13.22 -0.27
N PRO A 301 11.85 -14.00 0.79
CA PRO A 301 10.76 -14.32 1.70
C PRO A 301 10.21 -13.05 2.36
N VAL A 302 8.92 -12.87 2.32
CA VAL A 302 8.19 -11.84 3.07
C VAL A 302 7.66 -12.49 4.34
N GLU A 303 7.91 -11.87 5.48
CA GLU A 303 7.38 -12.38 6.75
C GLU A 303 5.85 -12.34 6.75
N ASN A 304 5.24 -13.46 7.08
CA ASN A 304 3.79 -13.60 7.12
C ASN A 304 3.25 -13.13 8.48
N ARG A 305 3.04 -11.84 8.61
CA ARG A 305 2.57 -11.17 9.83
C ARG A 305 1.40 -10.24 9.49
N ALA A 306 0.27 -10.45 10.12
CA ALA A 306 -0.79 -9.46 10.12
C ALA A 306 -0.34 -8.27 10.97
N PHE A 307 -0.37 -7.05 10.43
CA PHE A 307 0.17 -5.89 11.12
C PHE A 307 -0.63 -4.62 10.78
N ALA A 308 -1.09 -3.93 11.81
CA ALA A 308 -1.78 -2.65 11.69
C ALA A 308 -1.46 -1.74 12.88
N LEU A 309 -1.47 -0.43 12.63
CA LEU A 309 -1.22 0.60 13.64
C LEU A 309 -2.41 1.57 13.72
N GLY A 310 -2.74 2.02 14.93
CA GLY A 310 -3.55 3.21 15.15
C GLY A 310 -2.63 4.38 15.52
N LEU A 311 -2.83 5.53 14.87
CA LEU A 311 -2.10 6.77 15.14
C LEU A 311 -3.08 7.85 15.59
N ASP A 312 -2.67 8.69 16.54
CA ASP A 312 -3.43 9.90 16.87
C ASP A 312 -3.27 11.00 15.79
N LEU A 313 -3.93 12.13 15.95
CA LEU A 313 -3.89 13.25 15.00
C LEU A 313 -2.50 13.91 14.87
N HIS A 314 -1.56 13.53 15.70
CA HIS A 314 -0.17 14.04 15.72
C HIS A 314 0.86 13.00 15.24
N GLY A 315 0.41 11.80 14.82
CA GLY A 315 1.28 10.72 14.36
C GLY A 315 1.83 9.84 15.50
N LYS A 316 1.37 10.02 16.75
CA LYS A 316 1.78 9.14 17.85
C LYS A 316 1.03 7.80 17.75
N VAL A 317 1.76 6.69 17.88
CA VAL A 317 1.17 5.36 17.91
C VAL A 317 0.34 5.18 19.19
N ILE A 318 -0.94 4.85 19.02
CA ILE A 318 -1.91 4.62 20.09
C ILE A 318 -2.47 3.19 20.09
N ALA A 319 -2.27 2.45 19.00
CA ALA A 319 -2.60 1.03 18.91
C ALA A 319 -1.55 0.31 18.07
N ASN A 320 -1.17 -0.89 18.51
CA ASN A 320 -0.28 -1.81 17.81
C ASN A 320 -0.97 -3.17 17.75
N LEU A 321 -1.38 -3.59 16.54
CA LEU A 321 -2.16 -4.79 16.30
C LEU A 321 -1.33 -5.74 15.45
N GLN A 322 -1.06 -6.95 15.96
CA GLN A 322 -0.25 -7.94 15.25
C GLN A 322 -0.80 -9.35 15.42
N ASP A 323 -0.43 -10.22 14.49
CA ASP A 323 -0.52 -11.67 14.59
C ASP A 323 0.52 -12.31 13.68
N ALA A 324 1.48 -13.03 14.26
CA ALA A 324 2.51 -13.80 13.55
C ALA A 324 2.22 -15.30 13.54
N SER A 325 1.06 -15.74 14.02
CA SER A 325 0.69 -17.16 14.07
C SER A 325 0.44 -17.74 12.68
N SER A 326 0.60 -19.04 12.56
CA SER A 326 0.29 -19.73 11.29
C SER A 326 -1.19 -19.60 10.94
N GLY A 327 -1.48 -19.24 9.68
CA GLY A 327 -2.85 -19.03 9.19
C GLY A 327 -3.50 -17.71 9.60
N ASN A 328 -2.69 -16.74 10.06
CA ASN A 328 -3.14 -15.37 10.31
C ASN A 328 -3.71 -14.70 9.06
N TYR A 329 -4.37 -13.56 9.23
CA TYR A 329 -4.89 -12.74 8.12
C TYR A 329 -3.82 -11.78 7.63
N SER A 330 -2.92 -12.24 6.76
CA SER A 330 -1.83 -11.41 6.20
C SER A 330 -1.63 -11.67 4.70
N PRO A 331 -1.04 -10.70 3.98
CA PRO A 331 -0.75 -9.34 4.43
C PRO A 331 -2.03 -8.54 4.66
N ILE A 332 -2.02 -7.60 5.60
CA ILE A 332 -3.06 -6.57 5.70
C ILE A 332 -2.62 -5.40 4.85
N THR A 333 -3.49 -4.96 3.92
CA THR A 333 -3.23 -3.82 3.06
C THR A 333 -4.15 -2.64 3.32
N THR A 334 -5.33 -2.89 3.91
CA THR A 334 -6.28 -1.83 4.29
C THR A 334 -6.84 -2.08 5.69
N VAL A 335 -7.04 -1.00 6.45
CA VAL A 335 -7.70 -1.01 7.75
C VAL A 335 -8.70 0.14 7.81
N ARG A 336 -9.97 -0.16 8.08
CA ARG A 336 -11.06 0.83 8.16
C ARG A 336 -11.88 0.64 9.42
N GLU A 337 -12.01 1.69 10.23
CA GLU A 337 -12.91 1.73 11.36
C GLU A 337 -14.32 2.10 10.90
N TYR A 338 -15.33 1.27 11.22
CA TYR A 338 -16.71 1.55 10.89
C TYR A 338 -17.65 0.97 11.96
N GLY A 339 -18.46 1.82 12.59
CA GLY A 339 -19.26 1.43 13.75
C GLY A 339 -18.38 0.87 14.87
N ASP A 340 -18.76 -0.28 15.40
CA ASP A 340 -18.02 -0.98 16.47
C ASP A 340 -16.98 -1.98 15.94
N TRP A 341 -16.63 -1.88 14.65
CA TRP A 341 -15.76 -2.84 13.98
C TRP A 341 -14.55 -2.17 13.34
N LEU A 342 -13.47 -2.92 13.28
CA LEU A 342 -12.31 -2.65 12.45
C LEU A 342 -12.31 -3.68 11.30
N TYR A 343 -12.48 -3.19 10.07
CA TYR A 343 -12.47 -4.00 8.86
C TYR A 343 -11.08 -4.03 8.25
N LEU A 344 -10.68 -5.19 7.74
CA LEU A 344 -9.36 -5.45 7.19
C LEU A 344 -9.49 -5.93 5.75
N GLY A 345 -8.71 -5.34 4.85
CA GLY A 345 -8.53 -5.75 3.47
C GLY A 345 -7.15 -6.35 3.23
N SER A 346 -7.05 -7.10 2.15
CA SER A 346 -5.80 -7.74 1.75
C SER A 346 -5.74 -7.92 0.24
N LEU A 347 -4.62 -7.60 -0.37
CA LEU A 347 -4.40 -7.85 -1.80
C LEU A 347 -4.19 -9.35 -2.14
N LYS A 348 -4.03 -10.23 -1.13
CA LYS A 348 -3.74 -11.68 -1.32
C LYS A 348 -4.76 -12.62 -0.69
N ALA A 349 -5.59 -12.14 0.23
CA ALA A 349 -6.58 -12.99 0.88
C ALA A 349 -7.78 -13.24 -0.03
N ARG A 350 -8.49 -14.33 0.23
CA ARG A 350 -9.73 -14.70 -0.47
C ARG A 350 -10.99 -14.33 0.31
N HIS A 351 -10.88 -13.38 1.19
CA HIS A 351 -11.96 -12.83 2.01
C HIS A 351 -11.47 -11.55 2.66
N MET A 352 -12.37 -10.69 3.05
CA MET A 352 -12.09 -9.61 4.00
C MET A 352 -12.12 -10.16 5.42
N ALA A 353 -11.69 -9.35 6.39
CA ALA A 353 -11.81 -9.71 7.79
C ALA A 353 -12.30 -8.53 8.62
N ARG A 354 -12.77 -8.80 9.84
CA ARG A 354 -13.11 -7.77 10.82
C ARG A 354 -12.84 -8.24 12.24
N LEU A 355 -12.69 -7.30 13.15
CA LEU A 355 -12.62 -7.55 14.58
C LEU A 355 -13.33 -6.45 15.34
N PRO A 356 -13.84 -6.71 16.57
CA PRO A 356 -14.44 -5.66 17.39
C PRO A 356 -13.44 -4.55 17.69
N LEU A 357 -13.85 -3.28 17.52
CA LEU A 357 -13.02 -2.12 17.81
C LEU A 357 -12.56 -2.10 19.28
N SER A 358 -13.41 -2.57 20.20
CA SER A 358 -13.05 -2.73 21.61
C SER A 358 -11.88 -3.70 21.84
N THR A 359 -11.64 -4.65 20.95
CA THR A 359 -10.47 -5.54 20.99
C THR A 359 -9.23 -4.85 20.44
N ALA A 360 -9.41 -4.06 19.37
CA ALA A 360 -8.32 -3.31 18.73
C ALA A 360 -7.74 -2.21 19.65
N LEU A 361 -8.54 -1.65 20.57
CA LEU A 361 -8.16 -0.52 21.42
C LEU A 361 -7.73 -0.91 22.85
N LYS A 362 -7.69 -2.20 23.17
CA LYS A 362 -7.15 -2.70 24.46
C LYS A 362 -5.64 -2.63 24.50
#